data_fab3e52bd6dc6dd7679ac6ff728008dd
#
_entry.id   fab3e52bd6dc6dd7679ac6ff728008dd
#
_cell.length_a   1.000
_cell.length_b   1.000
_cell.length_c   1.000
_cell.angle_alpha   90.00
_cell.angle_beta   90.00
_cell.angle_gamma   90.00
#
_symmetry.space_group_name_H-M   'P 1'
#
loop_
_entity.id
_entity.type
_entity.pdbx_description
1 polymer ?
#
loop_
_entity_poly.entity_id
_entity_poly.type
_entity_poly.pdbx_seq_one_letter_code
_entity_poly.pdbx_strand_id
1 'polypeptide(L)'
;MNSTAVRTDEHLPTGRAARRAEVYGVDGSRRILRPARPADVRAIAELVRPYAERRVLIAKDLISYFEDIQEFIVAEEIPGDAGPGGADGGEAPAEPRIVGCGALHVMWDDLAEVRTLAVHPDAVGTGLGSAILRELIAQAREMGLKRVFCLTFEEPFFGAHGFVPIEGTPVGMDVFAEMLRSHDDGLAAFLDLARVKPNTLGNARMLLHL
;
A
#
# COMPACT_ATOMS: atom_id res chain seq x y z
N MET A 1 -17.20 -49.68 -21.81
CA MET A 1 -17.16 -49.24 -20.42
C MET A 1 -16.37 -47.94 -20.39
N ASN A 2 -17.04 -46.81 -20.42
CA ASN A 2 -16.43 -45.48 -20.43
C ASN A 2 -16.09 -45.06 -19.00
N SER A 3 -14.82 -44.94 -18.69
CA SER A 3 -14.34 -44.33 -17.46
C SER A 3 -14.40 -42.82 -17.60
N THR A 4 -15.39 -42.21 -16.96
CA THR A 4 -15.52 -40.77 -16.85
C THR A 4 -14.48 -40.29 -15.84
N ALA A 5 -13.41 -39.66 -16.31
CA ALA A 5 -12.46 -38.94 -15.45
C ALA A 5 -13.19 -37.77 -14.78
N VAL A 6 -13.33 -37.85 -13.48
CA VAL A 6 -13.78 -36.72 -12.65
C VAL A 6 -12.65 -35.68 -12.69
N ARG A 7 -12.87 -34.56 -13.38
CA ARG A 7 -12.06 -33.35 -13.20
C ARG A 7 -12.30 -32.88 -11.78
N THR A 8 -11.30 -32.97 -10.95
CA THR A 8 -11.25 -32.22 -9.71
C THR A 8 -11.25 -30.74 -10.09
N ASP A 9 -12.31 -30.02 -9.75
CA ASP A 9 -12.35 -28.57 -9.84
C ASP A 9 -11.15 -28.03 -9.04
N GLU A 10 -10.18 -27.47 -9.75
CA GLU A 10 -9.17 -26.63 -9.13
C GLU A 10 -9.93 -25.50 -8.43
N HIS A 11 -9.90 -25.51 -7.11
CA HIS A 11 -10.53 -24.48 -6.28
C HIS A 11 -9.86 -23.15 -6.61
N LEU A 12 -10.47 -22.39 -7.52
CA LEU A 12 -10.03 -21.04 -7.83
C LEU A 12 -10.05 -20.20 -6.55
N PRO A 13 -8.95 -19.55 -6.18
CA PRO A 13 -8.90 -18.73 -4.99
C PRO A 13 -9.99 -17.64 -5.09
N THR A 14 -10.89 -17.60 -4.10
CA THR A 14 -11.96 -16.63 -3.99
C THR A 14 -11.62 -15.57 -2.95
N GLY A 15 -12.25 -14.40 -3.02
CA GLY A 15 -12.05 -13.31 -2.08
C GLY A 15 -10.72 -12.58 -2.27
N ARG A 16 -10.18 -12.03 -1.18
CA ARG A 16 -8.97 -11.19 -1.20
C ARG A 16 -7.75 -11.90 -1.82
N ALA A 17 -7.56 -13.18 -1.58
CA ALA A 17 -6.45 -13.96 -2.11
C ALA A 17 -6.46 -14.09 -3.64
N ALA A 18 -7.63 -13.97 -4.29
CA ALA A 18 -7.80 -14.00 -5.74
C ALA A 18 -7.48 -12.66 -6.40
N ARG A 19 -7.42 -11.58 -5.63
CA ARG A 19 -7.18 -10.24 -6.16
C ARG A 19 -5.75 -10.13 -6.68
N ARG A 20 -5.61 -10.05 -7.99
CA ARG A 20 -4.35 -9.82 -8.68
C ARG A 20 -4.62 -8.87 -9.82
N ALA A 21 -3.85 -7.79 -9.92
CA ALA A 21 -3.92 -6.85 -11.03
C ALA A 21 -2.56 -6.79 -11.72
N GLU A 22 -2.54 -6.97 -13.03
CA GLU A 22 -1.35 -6.73 -13.82
C GLU A 22 -1.20 -5.23 -14.06
N VAL A 23 -0.01 -4.72 -13.84
CA VAL A 23 0.35 -3.33 -14.10
C VAL A 23 1.60 -3.27 -14.94
N TYR A 24 1.62 -2.36 -15.90
CA TYR A 24 2.75 -2.13 -16.78
C TYR A 24 3.33 -0.76 -16.44
N GLY A 25 4.63 -0.73 -16.20
CA GLY A 25 5.36 0.51 -16.05
C GLY A 25 5.52 1.22 -17.39
N VAL A 26 5.81 2.54 -17.35
CA VAL A 26 6.17 3.29 -18.55
C VAL A 26 7.48 2.81 -19.17
N ASP A 27 8.29 2.08 -18.41
CA ASP A 27 9.51 1.38 -18.79
C ASP A 27 9.24 0.02 -19.45
N GLY A 28 7.96 -0.36 -19.65
CA GLY A 28 7.56 -1.64 -20.21
C GLY A 28 7.64 -2.82 -19.24
N SER A 29 8.09 -2.63 -18.00
CA SER A 29 8.13 -3.70 -17.01
C SER A 29 6.72 -4.16 -16.61
N ARG A 30 6.55 -5.47 -16.51
CA ARG A 30 5.30 -6.10 -16.04
C ARG A 30 5.41 -6.45 -14.58
N ARG A 31 4.41 -6.05 -13.81
CA ARG A 31 4.33 -6.29 -12.37
C ARG A 31 2.94 -6.78 -11.99
N ILE A 32 2.86 -7.56 -10.93
CA ILE A 32 1.59 -8.04 -10.38
C ILE A 32 1.37 -7.37 -9.03
N LEU A 33 0.26 -6.63 -8.90
CA LEU A 33 -0.25 -6.19 -7.60
C LEU A 33 -1.05 -7.34 -6.99
N ARG A 34 -0.72 -7.70 -5.78
CA ARG A 34 -1.41 -8.76 -5.02
C ARG A 34 -1.44 -8.47 -3.52
N PRO A 35 -2.36 -9.05 -2.76
CA PRO A 35 -2.28 -9.05 -1.31
C PRO A 35 -0.96 -9.63 -0.83
N ALA A 36 -0.38 -9.01 0.19
CA ALA A 36 0.82 -9.51 0.83
C ALA A 36 0.55 -10.79 1.63
N ARG A 37 1.61 -11.57 1.81
CA ARG A 37 1.63 -12.83 2.56
C ARG A 37 2.68 -12.72 3.67
N PRO A 38 2.61 -13.52 4.73
CA PRO A 38 3.66 -13.54 5.77
C PRO A 38 5.08 -13.73 5.23
N ALA A 39 5.24 -14.48 4.13
CA ALA A 39 6.53 -14.67 3.46
C ALA A 39 7.12 -13.37 2.87
N ASP A 40 6.28 -12.37 2.54
CA ASP A 40 6.70 -11.09 1.95
C ASP A 40 7.22 -10.09 3.00
N VAL A 41 6.96 -10.31 4.29
CA VAL A 41 7.24 -9.35 5.37
C VAL A 41 8.68 -8.85 5.36
N ARG A 42 9.65 -9.76 5.20
CA ARG A 42 11.07 -9.39 5.21
C ARG A 42 11.43 -8.53 3.99
N ALA A 43 10.89 -8.86 2.81
CA ALA A 43 11.10 -8.07 1.61
C ALA A 43 10.44 -6.68 1.71
N ILE A 44 9.25 -6.59 2.32
CA ILE A 44 8.59 -5.31 2.63
C ILE A 44 9.46 -4.47 3.57
N ALA A 45 9.93 -5.06 4.67
CA ALA A 45 10.77 -4.35 5.64
C ALA A 45 12.08 -3.84 5.02
N GLU A 46 12.72 -4.63 4.16
CA GLU A 46 13.92 -4.23 3.42
C GLU A 46 13.62 -3.10 2.42
N LEU A 47 12.51 -3.17 1.69
CA LEU A 47 12.06 -2.13 0.76
C LEU A 47 11.79 -0.81 1.48
N VAL A 48 11.22 -0.85 2.67
CA VAL A 48 10.84 0.35 3.46
C VAL A 48 12.03 0.95 4.19
N ARG A 49 13.02 0.15 4.59
CA ARG A 49 14.17 0.60 5.40
C ARG A 49 14.84 1.88 4.91
N PRO A 50 15.20 2.06 3.60
CA PRO A 50 15.83 3.30 3.15
C PRO A 50 14.95 4.55 3.31
N TYR A 51 13.64 4.39 3.26
CA TYR A 51 12.68 5.47 3.50
C TYR A 51 12.57 5.82 4.99
N ALA A 52 12.60 4.81 5.86
CA ALA A 52 12.60 5.01 7.31
C ALA A 52 13.90 5.66 7.81
N GLU A 53 15.07 5.25 7.30
CA GLU A 53 16.36 5.87 7.60
C GLU A 53 16.41 7.35 7.22
N ARG A 54 15.76 7.72 6.11
CA ARG A 54 15.62 9.12 5.67
C ARG A 54 14.45 9.86 6.34
N ARG A 55 13.73 9.21 7.24
CA ARG A 55 12.54 9.74 7.93
C ARG A 55 11.39 10.16 6.99
N VAL A 56 11.33 9.58 5.80
CA VAL A 56 10.21 9.75 4.86
C VAL A 56 9.02 8.88 5.28
N LEU A 57 9.30 7.69 5.82
CA LEU A 57 8.31 6.82 6.44
C LEU A 57 8.64 6.60 7.92
N ILE A 58 7.61 6.35 8.71
CA ILE A 58 7.76 5.99 10.12
C ILE A 58 8.38 4.58 10.19
N ALA A 59 9.48 4.45 10.95
CA ALA A 59 10.11 3.17 11.20
C ALA A 59 9.16 2.27 12.01
N LYS A 60 9.04 1.01 11.61
CA LYS A 60 8.27 -0.02 12.31
C LYS A 60 9.16 -1.20 12.69
N ASP A 61 8.89 -1.81 13.82
CA ASP A 61 9.49 -3.09 14.18
C ASP A 61 8.97 -4.20 13.25
N LEU A 62 9.80 -5.23 13.05
CA LEU A 62 9.44 -6.36 12.16
C LEU A 62 8.12 -7.02 12.57
N ILE A 63 7.84 -7.10 13.87
CA ILE A 63 6.59 -7.70 14.37
C ILE A 63 5.36 -6.91 13.90
N SER A 64 5.42 -5.59 13.84
CA SER A 64 4.31 -4.76 13.37
C SER A 64 3.94 -5.05 11.91
N TYR A 65 4.93 -5.38 11.06
CA TYR A 65 4.63 -5.82 9.69
C TYR A 65 3.89 -7.16 9.65
N PHE A 66 4.20 -8.09 10.58
CA PHE A 66 3.46 -9.35 10.68
C PHE A 66 2.03 -9.14 11.17
N GLU A 67 1.83 -8.29 12.15
CA GLU A 67 0.52 -7.96 12.71
C GLU A 67 -0.38 -7.30 11.66
N ASP A 68 0.20 -6.38 10.86
CA ASP A 68 -0.50 -5.57 9.86
C ASP A 68 -0.51 -6.22 8.46
N ILE A 69 0.05 -7.42 8.25
CA ILE A 69 0.30 -7.98 6.90
C ILE A 69 -0.96 -8.06 6.03
N GLN A 70 -2.11 -8.23 6.63
CA GLN A 70 -3.38 -8.30 5.91
C GLN A 70 -3.81 -6.96 5.31
N GLU A 71 -3.25 -5.85 5.74
CA GLU A 71 -3.51 -4.51 5.21
C GLU A 71 -2.71 -4.22 3.95
N PHE A 72 -1.61 -4.98 3.74
CA PHE A 72 -0.66 -4.74 2.67
C PHE A 72 -1.06 -5.34 1.34
N ILE A 73 -0.74 -4.61 0.28
CA ILE A 73 -0.54 -5.13 -1.07
C ILE A 73 0.93 -4.97 -1.44
N VAL A 74 1.41 -5.86 -2.30
CA VAL A 74 2.77 -5.81 -2.86
C VAL A 74 2.72 -5.78 -4.37
N ALA A 75 3.72 -5.14 -4.96
CA ALA A 75 4.03 -5.22 -6.38
C ALA A 75 5.17 -6.20 -6.57
N GLU A 76 4.90 -7.30 -7.24
CA GLU A 76 5.84 -8.35 -7.57
C GLU A 76 6.28 -8.20 -9.02
N GLU A 77 7.57 -8.03 -9.26
CA GLU A 77 8.16 -7.97 -10.59
C GLU A 77 8.42 -9.38 -11.09
N ILE A 78 7.94 -9.69 -12.29
CA ILE A 78 8.02 -11.03 -12.88
C ILE A 78 9.28 -11.11 -13.75
N PRO A 79 10.17 -12.09 -13.50
CA PRO A 79 11.37 -12.29 -14.33
C PRO A 79 11.03 -12.62 -15.78
N GLY A 80 11.78 -12.04 -16.70
CA GLY A 80 11.72 -12.42 -18.12
C GLY A 80 10.58 -11.82 -18.94
N ASP A 81 9.71 -11.02 -18.33
CA ASP A 81 8.60 -10.34 -18.99
C ASP A 81 8.92 -8.84 -19.20
N ALA A 82 10.03 -8.54 -19.85
CA ALA A 82 10.19 -7.23 -20.45
C ALA A 82 9.13 -7.11 -21.55
N GLY A 83 8.19 -6.15 -21.37
CA GLY A 83 7.16 -5.87 -22.36
C GLY A 83 7.77 -5.57 -23.75
N PRO A 84 6.97 -5.44 -24.81
CA PRO A 84 7.40 -5.39 -26.21
C PRO A 84 8.29 -4.19 -26.61
N GLY A 85 9.12 -3.69 -25.71
CA GLY A 85 10.09 -2.59 -25.91
C GLY A 85 11.38 -2.74 -25.12
N GLY A 86 11.53 -3.75 -24.28
CA GLY A 86 12.70 -3.96 -23.44
C GLY A 86 13.80 -4.77 -24.14
N ALA A 87 14.54 -4.12 -25.02
CA ALA A 87 15.76 -4.67 -25.59
C ALA A 87 16.96 -3.95 -24.98
N ASP A 88 17.34 -4.34 -23.76
CA ASP A 88 18.73 -4.17 -23.33
C ASP A 88 19.09 -5.30 -22.37
N GLY A 89 20.17 -6.01 -22.71
CA GLY A 89 20.62 -7.29 -22.20
C GLY A 89 21.03 -7.35 -20.72
N GLY A 90 20.20 -6.82 -19.82
CA GLY A 90 20.27 -7.09 -18.41
C GLY A 90 19.68 -8.48 -18.12
N GLU A 91 20.41 -9.33 -17.42
CA GLU A 91 19.95 -10.63 -16.98
C GLU A 91 18.69 -10.42 -16.12
N ALA A 92 17.53 -10.90 -16.61
CA ALA A 92 16.28 -10.80 -15.87
C ALA A 92 16.46 -11.47 -14.49
N PRO A 93 15.89 -10.91 -13.40
CA PRO A 93 16.01 -11.53 -12.09
C PRO A 93 15.51 -12.97 -12.17
N ALA A 94 16.28 -13.90 -11.60
CA ALA A 94 15.99 -15.32 -11.68
C ALA A 94 14.72 -15.71 -10.87
N GLU A 95 14.32 -14.86 -9.92
CA GLU A 95 13.15 -15.09 -9.07
C GLU A 95 12.30 -13.80 -8.97
N PRO A 96 10.96 -13.92 -8.74
CA PRO A 96 10.09 -12.79 -8.50
C PRO A 96 10.57 -11.97 -7.30
N ARG A 97 10.64 -10.64 -7.44
CA ARG A 97 11.03 -9.74 -6.35
C ARG A 97 9.93 -8.73 -6.03
N ILE A 98 9.82 -8.34 -4.76
CA ILE A 98 8.93 -7.26 -4.34
C ILE A 98 9.61 -5.92 -4.64
N VAL A 99 8.96 -5.13 -5.51
CA VAL A 99 9.46 -3.82 -5.95
C VAL A 99 8.56 -2.66 -5.52
N GLY A 100 7.49 -2.96 -4.81
CA GLY A 100 6.60 -1.95 -4.24
C GLY A 100 5.67 -2.53 -3.19
N CYS A 101 5.21 -1.70 -2.28
CA CYS A 101 4.19 -2.05 -1.29
C CYS A 101 3.36 -0.83 -0.90
N GLY A 102 2.22 -1.08 -0.27
CA GLY A 102 1.40 -0.08 0.39
C GLY A 102 0.37 -0.77 1.26
N ALA A 103 -0.14 -0.09 2.28
CA ALA A 103 -1.14 -0.62 3.19
C ALA A 103 -2.34 0.30 3.29
N LEU A 104 -3.52 -0.30 3.52
CA LEU A 104 -4.78 0.38 3.82
C LEU A 104 -5.23 -0.03 5.21
N HIS A 105 -5.11 0.88 6.17
CA HIS A 105 -5.49 0.69 7.55
C HIS A 105 -6.84 1.33 7.85
N VAL A 106 -7.82 0.54 8.31
CA VAL A 106 -9.14 1.06 8.68
C VAL A 106 -9.04 1.75 10.03
N MET A 107 -9.43 3.03 10.07
CA MET A 107 -9.37 3.87 11.28
C MET A 107 -10.75 4.06 11.92
N TRP A 108 -11.81 4.04 11.11
CA TRP A 108 -13.20 4.18 11.53
C TRP A 108 -14.13 3.54 10.50
N ASP A 109 -15.43 3.56 10.77
CA ASP A 109 -16.46 2.96 9.91
C ASP A 109 -16.52 3.53 8.47
N ASP A 110 -16.05 4.77 8.30
CA ASP A 110 -16.03 5.48 7.02
C ASP A 110 -14.64 5.96 6.59
N LEU A 111 -13.58 5.71 7.40
CA LEU A 111 -12.26 6.29 7.25
C LEU A 111 -11.16 5.22 7.29
N ALA A 112 -10.22 5.30 6.37
CA ALA A 112 -8.97 4.55 6.41
C ALA A 112 -7.76 5.45 6.16
N GLU A 113 -6.57 4.93 6.44
CA GLU A 113 -5.29 5.55 6.12
C GLU A 113 -4.53 4.72 5.06
N VAL A 114 -3.99 5.41 4.06
CA VAL A 114 -2.92 4.83 3.23
C VAL A 114 -1.61 5.07 3.94
N ARG A 115 -0.93 3.97 4.31
CA ARG A 115 0.36 4.00 5.01
C ARG A 115 1.40 3.13 4.31
N THR A 116 2.66 3.40 4.58
CA THR A 116 3.80 2.57 4.12
C THR A 116 3.82 2.39 2.59
N LEU A 117 3.43 3.43 1.82
CA LEU A 117 3.54 3.41 0.36
C LEU A 117 5.01 3.62 -0.03
N ALA A 118 5.61 2.58 -0.58
CA ALA A 118 7.01 2.58 -0.99
C ALA A 118 7.21 1.82 -2.31
N VAL A 119 8.18 2.26 -3.11
CA VAL A 119 8.62 1.59 -4.33
C VAL A 119 10.14 1.45 -4.34
N HIS A 120 10.65 0.39 -4.95
CA HIS A 120 12.10 0.22 -5.13
C HIS A 120 12.68 1.39 -5.94
N PRO A 121 13.93 1.85 -5.65
CA PRO A 121 14.53 2.97 -6.39
C PRO A 121 14.48 2.79 -7.91
N ASP A 122 14.72 1.58 -8.43
CA ASP A 122 14.66 1.27 -9.86
C ASP A 122 13.25 1.38 -10.47
N ALA A 123 12.20 1.37 -9.64
CA ALA A 123 10.82 1.47 -10.06
C ALA A 123 10.22 2.88 -9.83
N VAL A 124 11.02 3.82 -9.32
CA VAL A 124 10.60 5.23 -9.18
C VAL A 124 10.41 5.85 -10.55
N GLY A 125 9.34 6.62 -10.74
CA GLY A 125 9.02 7.25 -12.02
C GLY A 125 8.35 6.34 -13.05
N THR A 126 8.21 5.01 -12.79
CA THR A 126 7.55 4.07 -13.71
C THR A 126 6.02 4.08 -13.62
N GLY A 127 5.43 4.85 -12.70
CA GLY A 127 3.99 4.88 -12.44
C GLY A 127 3.53 3.84 -11.40
N LEU A 128 4.45 3.02 -10.86
CA LEU A 128 4.11 1.95 -9.92
C LEU A 128 3.47 2.47 -8.63
N GLY A 129 4.01 3.56 -8.04
CA GLY A 129 3.42 4.17 -6.84
C GLY A 129 1.96 4.58 -7.07
N SER A 130 1.65 5.17 -8.23
CA SER A 130 0.28 5.53 -8.61
C SER A 130 -0.62 4.30 -8.80
N ALA A 131 -0.08 3.20 -9.33
CA ALA A 131 -0.84 1.96 -9.47
C ALA A 131 -1.19 1.35 -8.12
N ILE A 132 -0.24 1.31 -7.18
CA ILE A 132 -0.47 0.84 -5.80
C ILE A 132 -1.51 1.72 -5.12
N LEU A 133 -1.36 3.05 -5.17
CA LEU A 133 -2.30 3.97 -4.53
C LEU A 133 -3.73 3.82 -5.08
N ARG A 134 -3.87 3.71 -6.40
CA ARG A 134 -5.20 3.46 -7.02
C ARG A 134 -5.83 2.16 -6.57
N GLU A 135 -5.05 1.09 -6.42
CA GLU A 135 -5.55 -0.19 -5.93
C GLU A 135 -6.01 -0.08 -4.46
N LEU A 136 -5.26 0.61 -3.59
CA LEU A 136 -5.68 0.85 -2.20
C LEU A 136 -6.96 1.70 -2.13
N ILE A 137 -7.09 2.73 -2.96
CA ILE A 137 -8.31 3.53 -3.07
C ILE A 137 -9.49 2.68 -3.56
N ALA A 138 -9.28 1.79 -4.53
CA ALA A 138 -10.31 0.87 -5.00
C ALA A 138 -10.77 -0.07 -3.88
N GLN A 139 -9.83 -0.62 -3.10
CA GLN A 139 -10.15 -1.43 -1.92
C GLN A 139 -10.96 -0.65 -0.88
N ALA A 140 -10.59 0.60 -0.60
CA ALA A 140 -11.35 1.46 0.31
C ALA A 140 -12.81 1.64 -0.15
N ARG A 141 -13.03 1.87 -1.45
CA ARG A 141 -14.40 1.97 -2.03
C ARG A 141 -15.17 0.67 -1.90
N GLU A 142 -14.56 -0.47 -2.17
CA GLU A 142 -15.21 -1.78 -2.05
C GLU A 142 -15.58 -2.12 -0.61
N MET A 143 -14.78 -1.66 0.37
CA MET A 143 -15.11 -1.76 1.79
C MET A 143 -16.24 -0.81 2.23
N GLY A 144 -16.70 0.08 1.35
CA GLY A 144 -17.74 1.06 1.66
C GLY A 144 -17.26 2.29 2.41
N LEU A 145 -15.94 2.48 2.54
CA LEU A 145 -15.35 3.66 3.15
C LEU A 145 -15.68 4.92 2.34
N LYS A 146 -15.67 6.07 2.98
CA LYS A 146 -16.00 7.37 2.39
C LYS A 146 -14.80 8.29 2.30
N ARG A 147 -13.79 8.06 3.11
CA ARG A 147 -12.62 8.92 3.24
C ARG A 147 -11.35 8.11 3.37
N VAL A 148 -10.27 8.62 2.78
CA VAL A 148 -8.94 8.05 2.92
C VAL A 148 -7.98 9.15 3.33
N PHE A 149 -7.30 8.95 4.45
CA PHE A 149 -6.27 9.82 5.01
C PHE A 149 -4.88 9.37 4.56
N CYS A 150 -3.93 10.29 4.50
CA CYS A 150 -2.52 9.98 4.48
C CYS A 150 -1.70 11.07 5.20
N LEU A 151 -0.57 10.66 5.74
CA LEU A 151 0.48 11.54 6.22
C LEU A 151 1.66 11.45 5.26
N THR A 152 2.10 12.59 4.68
CA THR A 152 3.04 12.54 3.56
C THR A 152 3.95 13.77 3.47
N PHE A 153 5.14 13.57 2.88
CA PHE A 153 5.98 14.64 2.33
C PHE A 153 5.73 14.86 0.83
N GLU A 154 5.03 13.94 0.17
CA GLU A 154 4.81 13.92 -1.27
C GLU A 154 3.44 14.53 -1.64
N GLU A 155 3.18 15.76 -1.16
CA GLU A 155 1.92 16.46 -1.43
C GLU A 155 1.55 16.52 -2.92
N PRO A 156 2.48 16.81 -3.86
CA PRO A 156 2.15 16.83 -5.27
C PRO A 156 1.68 15.47 -5.80
N PHE A 157 2.28 14.37 -5.31
CA PHE A 157 1.90 13.02 -5.69
C PHE A 157 0.48 12.68 -5.23
N PHE A 158 0.17 12.89 -3.95
CA PHE A 158 -1.16 12.62 -3.41
C PHE A 158 -2.21 13.58 -3.96
N GLY A 159 -1.85 14.87 -4.16
CA GLY A 159 -2.71 15.87 -4.77
C GLY A 159 -3.14 15.48 -6.19
N ALA A 160 -2.24 14.92 -6.99
CA ALA A 160 -2.56 14.40 -8.33
C ALA A 160 -3.58 13.23 -8.30
N HIS A 161 -3.79 12.60 -7.13
CA HIS A 161 -4.79 11.55 -6.91
C HIS A 161 -6.04 12.05 -6.17
N GLY A 162 -6.21 13.37 -6.02
CA GLY A 162 -7.39 13.99 -5.46
C GLY A 162 -7.37 14.19 -3.94
N PHE A 163 -6.25 13.91 -3.28
CA PHE A 163 -6.09 14.24 -1.87
C PHE A 163 -5.91 15.75 -1.70
N VAL A 164 -6.49 16.29 -0.65
CA VAL A 164 -6.38 17.72 -0.29
C VAL A 164 -5.84 17.84 1.14
N PRO A 165 -4.99 18.84 1.44
CA PRO A 165 -4.57 19.11 2.80
C PRO A 165 -5.76 19.37 3.72
N ILE A 166 -5.65 18.92 4.99
CA ILE A 166 -6.65 19.16 6.01
C ILE A 166 -6.07 19.95 7.19
N GLU A 167 -6.88 20.85 7.73
CA GLU A 167 -6.66 21.49 9.02
C GLU A 167 -7.64 20.93 10.05
N GLY A 168 -7.19 20.80 11.30
CA GLY A 168 -8.01 20.23 12.38
C GLY A 168 -8.30 18.73 12.18
N THR A 169 -9.35 18.23 12.81
CA THR A 169 -9.74 16.81 12.75
C THR A 169 -11.21 16.73 12.33
N PRO A 170 -11.50 16.25 11.11
CA PRO A 170 -12.85 16.28 10.53
C PRO A 170 -13.70 15.08 11.03
N VAL A 171 -13.89 14.95 12.36
CA VAL A 171 -14.77 13.96 13.00
C VAL A 171 -15.58 14.60 14.13
N GLY A 172 -16.69 13.98 14.51
CA GLY A 172 -17.49 14.40 15.67
C GLY A 172 -16.76 14.18 17.00
N MET A 173 -17.19 14.87 18.05
CA MET A 173 -16.55 14.81 19.37
C MET A 173 -16.61 13.43 20.01
N ASP A 174 -17.68 12.68 19.78
CA ASP A 174 -17.88 11.30 20.22
C ASP A 174 -16.88 10.34 19.55
N VAL A 175 -16.75 10.45 18.23
CA VAL A 175 -15.77 9.70 17.43
C VAL A 175 -14.34 10.05 17.85
N PHE A 176 -14.05 11.35 18.03
CA PHE A 176 -12.75 11.81 18.50
C PHE A 176 -12.39 11.19 19.87
N ALA A 177 -13.34 11.16 20.82
CA ALA A 177 -13.14 10.59 22.15
C ALA A 177 -12.84 9.08 22.10
N GLU A 178 -13.49 8.33 21.19
CA GLU A 178 -13.18 6.89 20.98
C GLU A 178 -11.80 6.70 20.33
N MET A 179 -11.49 7.45 19.28
CA MET A 179 -10.20 7.39 18.60
C MET A 179 -9.02 7.70 19.52
N LEU A 180 -9.18 8.56 20.54
CA LEU A 180 -8.14 8.86 21.55
C LEU A 180 -7.70 7.64 22.36
N ARG A 181 -8.48 6.56 22.38
CA ARG A 181 -8.14 5.31 23.10
C ARG A 181 -7.15 4.44 22.30
N SER A 182 -6.97 4.73 21.04
CA SER A 182 -6.02 4.01 20.21
C SER A 182 -4.57 4.38 20.55
N HIS A 183 -3.68 3.41 20.44
CA HIS A 183 -2.23 3.60 20.53
C HIS A 183 -1.57 3.74 19.15
N ASP A 184 -2.34 3.67 18.07
CA ASP A 184 -1.85 3.78 16.70
C ASP A 184 -1.36 5.20 16.39
N ASP A 185 -0.14 5.30 15.83
CA ASP A 185 0.50 6.58 15.53
C ASP A 185 -0.10 7.28 14.31
N GLY A 186 -0.61 6.54 13.33
CA GLY A 186 -1.32 7.10 12.18
C GLY A 186 -2.63 7.76 12.63
N LEU A 187 -3.39 7.08 13.50
CA LEU A 187 -4.58 7.66 14.10
C LEU A 187 -4.26 8.90 14.95
N ALA A 188 -3.17 8.86 15.72
CA ALA A 188 -2.72 10.02 16.48
C ALA A 188 -2.31 11.18 15.57
N ALA A 189 -1.72 10.92 14.42
CA ALA A 189 -1.40 11.94 13.42
C ALA A 189 -2.66 12.53 12.78
N PHE A 190 -3.65 11.70 12.48
CA PHE A 190 -4.97 12.16 12.02
C PHE A 190 -5.66 13.08 13.04
N LEU A 191 -5.60 12.72 14.32
CA LEU A 191 -6.15 13.54 15.42
C LEU A 191 -5.28 14.77 15.77
N ASP A 192 -4.15 14.96 15.10
CA ASP A 192 -3.19 16.04 15.36
C ASP A 192 -2.62 16.08 16.79
N LEU A 193 -2.40 14.91 17.38
CA LEU A 193 -1.94 14.79 18.76
C LEU A 193 -0.46 15.15 18.92
N ALA A 194 -0.13 15.85 20.01
CA ALA A 194 1.22 16.32 20.28
C ALA A 194 2.25 15.17 20.42
N ARG A 195 1.83 13.97 20.85
CA ARG A 195 2.73 12.82 21.05
C ARG A 195 3.45 12.35 19.80
N VAL A 196 2.85 12.52 18.60
CA VAL A 196 3.44 12.09 17.32
C VAL A 196 4.17 13.21 16.59
N LYS A 197 4.04 14.47 16.99
CA LYS A 197 4.67 15.63 16.33
C LYS A 197 6.17 15.46 16.07
N PRO A 198 6.99 14.89 16.97
CA PRO A 198 8.42 14.71 16.71
C PRO A 198 8.72 13.80 15.50
N ASN A 199 7.83 12.83 15.21
CA ASN A 199 7.99 11.86 14.14
C ASN A 199 7.28 12.30 12.83
N THR A 200 6.37 13.28 12.92
CA THR A 200 5.55 13.72 11.80
C THR A 200 5.84 15.17 11.39
N LEU A 201 6.90 15.76 11.92
CA LEU A 201 7.25 17.15 11.67
C LEU A 201 7.56 17.41 10.19
N GLY A 202 6.81 18.31 9.58
CA GLY A 202 6.95 18.67 8.16
C GLY A 202 6.13 17.80 7.21
N ASN A 203 5.42 16.77 7.68
CA ASN A 203 4.46 16.01 6.87
C ASN A 203 3.15 16.79 6.72
N ALA A 204 2.59 16.76 5.52
CA ALA A 204 1.22 17.19 5.28
C ALA A 204 0.23 16.10 5.68
N ARG A 205 -0.87 16.51 6.31
CA ARG A 205 -2.05 15.69 6.58
C ARG A 205 -3.03 15.90 5.45
N MET A 206 -3.32 14.85 4.68
CA MET A 206 -4.16 14.97 3.48
C MET A 206 -5.32 13.98 3.53
N LEU A 207 -6.45 14.35 2.94
CA LEU A 207 -7.68 13.56 2.91
C LEU A 207 -8.24 13.50 1.49
N LEU A 208 -8.69 12.31 1.11
CA LEU A 208 -9.46 12.06 -0.10
C LEU A 208 -10.89 11.70 0.27
N HIS A 209 -11.88 12.33 -0.34
CA HIS A 209 -13.28 11.89 -0.32
C HIS A 209 -13.53 10.95 -1.51
N LEU A 210 -14.07 9.74 -1.23
CA LEU A 210 -14.26 8.64 -2.20
C LEU A 210 -15.55 8.79 -3.03
#